data_d88ec84a7e9f1bf4dd7bd213e5c9c8d9
#
_entry.id   d88ec84a7e9f1bf4dd7bd213e5c9c8d9
#
_cell.length_a   1.000
_cell.length_b   1.000
_cell.length_c   1.000
_cell.angle_alpha   90.00
_cell.angle_beta   90.00
_cell.angle_gamma   90.00
#
_symmetry.space_group_name_H-M   'P 1'
#
loop_
_entity.id
_entity.type
_entity.pdbx_description
1 polymer ?
#
loop_
_entity_poly.entity_id
_entity_poly.type
_entity_poly.pdbx_seq_one_letter_code
_entity_poly.pdbx_strand_id
1 'polypeptide(L)'
;LKSQTLRKSGLLGLHRGEERFDQLGGLDNLKAFCRRALARSNTKSKHRPRGVLLLSPPGCGKSQFAKSLGNETGRPTLTLDIGSLMGSLVGQSEQNIRHALQIADAMAPAILFCDEIEKGLAGAGGSGQSDSGVTARVFGNLLTWLNDHTSDVFVVATCNDISRLPPEFSRAERFDGVFFVDLPTREQRDAIWQIYISEFDLDAEQERPDDEHWTGAEIRACSRLSALLDVPLAQAATNIVPVASTSAESVNELRTWASGRCLSADEPGIFKSRTTGRRRRRRAVHGNPLNN
;
A
#
# COMPACT_ATOMS: atom_id res chain seq x y z
N LEU A 1 -2.59 20.81 22.50
CA LEU A 1 -2.60 19.57 23.31
C LEU A 1 -2.41 18.32 22.46
N LYS A 2 -3.29 18.01 21.48
CA LYS A 2 -3.22 16.77 20.65
C LYS A 2 -1.87 16.61 19.93
N SER A 3 -1.32 17.65 19.30
CA SER A 3 -0.01 17.60 18.61
C SER A 3 1.19 17.41 19.54
N GLN A 4 1.10 17.84 20.79
CA GLN A 4 2.17 17.65 21.78
C GLN A 4 2.22 16.20 22.29
N THR A 5 1.07 15.55 22.45
CA THR A 5 0.98 14.13 22.83
C THR A 5 1.61 13.23 21.77
N LEU A 6 1.34 13.49 20.48
CA LEU A 6 1.96 12.80 19.36
C LEU A 6 3.48 12.90 19.35
N ARG A 7 4.02 14.13 19.51
CA ARG A 7 5.48 14.36 19.51
C ARG A 7 6.19 13.71 20.69
N LYS A 8 5.54 13.63 21.85
CA LYS A 8 6.13 13.03 23.05
C LYS A 8 6.15 11.50 23.01
N SER A 9 5.18 10.87 22.35
CA SER A 9 5.10 9.41 22.28
C SER A 9 6.15 8.81 21.35
N GLY A 10 6.50 9.49 20.27
CA GLY A 10 7.38 8.96 19.21
C GLY A 10 6.82 7.75 18.44
N LEU A 11 5.59 7.30 18.77
CA LEU A 11 4.99 6.08 18.22
C LEU A 11 4.20 6.32 16.93
N LEU A 12 3.69 7.54 16.75
CA LEU A 12 2.92 7.95 15.56
C LEU A 12 3.52 9.22 14.96
N GLY A 13 3.71 9.20 13.65
CA GLY A 13 3.99 10.40 12.86
C GLY A 13 2.70 11.14 12.53
N LEU A 14 2.76 12.47 12.39
CA LEU A 14 1.67 13.27 11.84
C LEU A 14 2.09 13.80 10.48
N HIS A 15 1.41 13.39 9.44
CA HIS A 15 1.60 13.92 8.10
C HIS A 15 0.95 15.30 8.00
N ARG A 16 1.68 16.27 7.43
CA ARG A 16 1.28 17.67 7.30
C ARG A 16 1.40 18.20 5.87
N GLY A 17 1.64 17.30 4.92
CA GLY A 17 1.72 17.68 3.50
C GLY A 17 0.36 18.09 2.93
N GLU A 18 0.41 18.64 1.74
CA GLU A 18 -0.77 19.17 1.02
C GLU A 18 -1.14 18.29 -0.18
N GLU A 19 -0.71 17.02 -0.17
CA GLU A 19 -0.96 16.07 -1.26
C GLU A 19 -2.45 15.92 -1.52
N ARG A 20 -2.84 15.95 -2.79
CA ARG A 20 -4.23 15.87 -3.25
C ARG A 20 -4.44 14.72 -4.22
N PHE A 21 -5.69 14.33 -4.42
CA PHE A 21 -6.04 13.27 -5.37
C PHE A 21 -5.79 13.63 -6.84
N ASP A 22 -5.76 14.91 -7.17
CA ASP A 22 -5.40 15.40 -8.50
C ASP A 22 -3.89 15.23 -8.82
N GLN A 23 -3.07 15.09 -7.79
CA GLN A 23 -1.63 14.78 -7.88
C GLN A 23 -1.34 13.26 -7.86
N LEU A 24 -2.36 12.43 -8.04
CA LEU A 24 -2.24 10.98 -8.03
C LEU A 24 -2.98 10.39 -9.24
N GLY A 25 -2.23 9.94 -10.24
CA GLY A 25 -2.79 9.29 -11.43
C GLY A 25 -3.42 7.94 -11.11
N GLY A 26 -4.58 7.63 -11.71
CA GLY A 26 -5.30 6.37 -11.51
C GLY A 26 -5.96 6.21 -10.14
N LEU A 27 -6.18 4.95 -9.76
CA LEU A 27 -6.83 4.54 -8.49
C LEU A 27 -8.27 5.06 -8.33
N ASP A 28 -9.00 5.20 -9.42
CA ASP A 28 -10.29 5.90 -9.42
C ASP A 28 -11.37 5.18 -8.62
N ASN A 29 -11.40 3.85 -8.70
CA ASN A 29 -12.33 3.04 -7.91
C ASN A 29 -11.99 3.13 -6.40
N LEU A 30 -10.72 3.04 -6.03
CA LEU A 30 -10.28 3.16 -4.65
C LEU A 30 -10.57 4.56 -4.08
N LYS A 31 -10.28 5.62 -4.84
CA LYS A 31 -10.62 7.01 -4.48
C LYS A 31 -12.11 7.17 -4.26
N ALA A 32 -12.94 6.69 -5.19
CA ALA A 32 -14.39 6.77 -5.10
C ALA A 32 -14.95 5.98 -3.91
N PHE A 33 -14.42 4.78 -3.67
CA PHE A 33 -14.80 3.95 -2.54
C PHE A 33 -14.55 4.66 -1.20
N CYS A 34 -13.33 5.15 -1.00
CA CYS A 34 -12.94 5.81 0.26
C CYS A 34 -13.70 7.12 0.49
N ARG A 35 -13.90 7.95 -0.56
CA ARG A 35 -14.75 9.16 -0.45
C ARG A 35 -16.16 8.82 0.02
N ARG A 36 -16.79 7.79 -0.56
CA ARG A 36 -18.14 7.37 -0.17
C ARG A 36 -18.20 6.81 1.25
N ALA A 37 -17.22 5.99 1.63
CA ALA A 37 -17.14 5.42 2.97
C ALA A 37 -17.00 6.51 4.03
N LEU A 38 -16.11 7.47 3.80
CA LEU A 38 -15.81 8.53 4.77
C LEU A 38 -16.84 9.68 4.80
N ALA A 39 -17.57 9.91 3.71
CA ALA A 39 -18.67 10.86 3.67
C ALA A 39 -19.81 10.53 4.63
N ARG A 40 -19.97 9.25 5.01
CA ARG A 40 -21.04 8.76 5.89
C ARG A 40 -20.59 8.52 7.33
N SER A 41 -19.34 8.81 7.70
CA SER A 41 -18.77 8.44 8.98
C SER A 41 -19.38 9.16 10.19
N ASN A 42 -20.21 10.18 9.96
CA ASN A 42 -20.90 10.94 11.02
C ASN A 42 -22.17 10.25 11.59
N THR A 43 -22.49 9.04 11.15
CA THR A 43 -23.67 8.32 11.62
C THR A 43 -23.34 7.48 12.85
N LYS A 44 -24.17 7.58 13.87
CA LYS A 44 -24.20 6.77 15.12
C LYS A 44 -24.45 5.27 14.84
N SER A 45 -23.93 4.69 13.78
CA SER A 45 -24.44 3.43 13.29
C SER A 45 -23.40 2.32 13.35
N LYS A 46 -23.92 1.10 13.33
CA LYS A 46 -23.23 -0.17 13.14
C LYS A 46 -22.43 -0.23 11.81
N HIS A 47 -22.51 0.78 10.96
CA HIS A 47 -21.91 0.88 9.63
C HIS A 47 -20.70 1.83 9.59
N ARG A 48 -19.91 1.87 10.66
CA ARG A 48 -18.69 2.70 10.67
C ARG A 48 -17.64 2.10 9.74
N PRO A 49 -17.05 2.90 8.85
CA PRO A 49 -15.96 2.42 8.02
C PRO A 49 -14.73 2.12 8.87
N ARG A 50 -14.08 0.99 8.63
CA ARG A 50 -12.90 0.51 9.36
C ARG A 50 -11.61 0.86 8.63
N GLY A 51 -11.57 0.58 7.34
CA GLY A 51 -10.39 0.85 6.53
C GLY A 51 -10.26 -0.03 5.31
N VAL A 52 -9.14 0.14 4.61
CA VAL A 52 -8.76 -0.62 3.42
C VAL A 52 -7.35 -1.19 3.54
N LEU A 53 -7.15 -2.36 2.96
CA LEU A 53 -5.84 -2.97 2.76
C LEU A 53 -5.46 -2.84 1.28
N LEU A 54 -4.29 -2.27 1.00
CA LEU A 54 -3.76 -2.07 -0.34
C LEU A 54 -2.62 -3.05 -0.60
N LEU A 55 -2.85 -4.00 -1.48
CA LEU A 55 -1.83 -4.91 -1.98
C LEU A 55 -1.29 -4.39 -3.31
N SER A 56 0.03 -4.29 -3.46
CA SER A 56 0.61 -3.69 -4.66
C SER A 56 2.10 -3.94 -4.77
N PRO A 57 2.66 -3.97 -5.97
CA PRO A 57 4.09 -3.78 -6.16
C PRO A 57 4.57 -2.45 -5.54
N PRO A 58 5.85 -2.33 -5.18
CA PRO A 58 6.39 -1.05 -4.71
C PRO A 58 6.29 0.03 -5.80
N GLY A 59 6.20 1.30 -5.38
CA GLY A 59 6.19 2.44 -6.30
C GLY A 59 4.85 2.80 -6.96
N CYS A 60 3.77 2.06 -6.70
CA CYS A 60 2.45 2.29 -7.31
C CYS A 60 1.55 3.29 -6.55
N GLY A 61 2.11 4.20 -5.75
CA GLY A 61 1.36 5.33 -5.20
C GLY A 61 0.58 5.09 -3.90
N LYS A 62 0.73 3.92 -3.22
CA LYS A 62 -0.01 3.59 -1.97
C LYS A 62 0.14 4.65 -0.88
N SER A 63 1.37 5.03 -0.56
CA SER A 63 1.66 6.01 0.49
C SER A 63 1.17 7.40 0.11
N GLN A 64 1.27 7.76 -1.17
CA GLN A 64 0.71 9.01 -1.70
C GLN A 64 -0.81 9.02 -1.59
N PHE A 65 -1.47 7.89 -1.89
CA PHE A 65 -2.93 7.76 -1.72
C PHE A 65 -3.36 8.01 -0.26
N ALA A 66 -2.69 7.39 0.71
CA ALA A 66 -3.06 7.55 2.12
C ALA A 66 -2.93 9.00 2.60
N LYS A 67 -1.88 9.71 2.17
CA LYS A 67 -1.65 11.13 2.47
C LYS A 67 -2.71 12.01 1.82
N SER A 68 -2.98 11.80 0.53
CA SER A 68 -3.98 12.54 -0.22
C SER A 68 -5.40 12.31 0.32
N LEU A 69 -5.71 11.08 0.79
CA LEU A 69 -7.02 10.77 1.36
C LEU A 69 -7.32 11.60 2.62
N GLY A 70 -6.31 11.81 3.47
CA GLY A 70 -6.44 12.66 4.66
C GLY A 70 -6.83 14.08 4.30
N ASN A 71 -6.11 14.68 3.35
CA ASN A 71 -6.37 16.03 2.90
C ASN A 71 -7.72 16.16 2.18
N GLU A 72 -8.06 15.20 1.33
CA GLU A 72 -9.34 15.16 0.61
C GLU A 72 -10.55 15.11 1.54
N THR A 73 -10.40 14.46 2.69
CA THR A 73 -11.49 14.25 3.66
C THR A 73 -11.41 15.19 4.87
N GLY A 74 -10.42 16.10 4.90
CA GLY A 74 -10.20 17.03 6.02
C GLY A 74 -9.79 16.33 7.32
N ARG A 75 -9.17 15.13 7.22
CA ARG A 75 -8.76 14.32 8.36
C ARG A 75 -7.24 14.30 8.48
N PRO A 76 -6.67 14.48 9.69
CA PRO A 76 -5.23 14.30 9.87
C PRO A 76 -4.82 12.86 9.55
N THR A 77 -3.70 12.70 8.83
CA THR A 77 -3.11 11.39 8.56
C THR A 77 -2.02 11.11 9.59
N LEU A 78 -2.24 10.06 10.37
CA LEU A 78 -1.29 9.54 11.35
C LEU A 78 -0.56 8.38 10.70
N THR A 79 0.77 8.36 10.78
CA THR A 79 1.61 7.27 10.26
C THR A 79 2.06 6.37 11.39
N LEU A 80 1.82 5.08 11.23
CA LEU A 80 2.26 4.03 12.14
C LEU A 80 3.31 3.16 11.43
N ASP A 81 4.55 3.20 11.90
CA ASP A 81 5.61 2.30 11.46
C ASP A 81 5.66 1.08 12.38
N ILE A 82 5.08 -0.03 11.90
CA ILE A 82 5.05 -1.28 12.67
C ILE A 82 6.46 -1.87 12.81
N GLY A 83 7.34 -1.67 11.81
CA GLY A 83 8.73 -2.13 11.87
C GLY A 83 9.49 -1.49 13.01
N SER A 84 9.32 -0.19 13.22
CA SER A 84 9.99 0.54 14.31
C SER A 84 9.49 0.10 15.70
N LEU A 85 8.23 -0.30 15.81
CA LEU A 85 7.66 -0.82 17.06
C LEU A 85 8.26 -2.17 17.49
N MET A 86 8.70 -2.98 16.52
CA MET A 86 9.26 -4.31 16.76
C MET A 86 10.73 -4.26 17.23
N GLY A 87 11.45 -3.16 16.98
CA GLY A 87 12.84 -2.96 17.43
C GLY A 87 13.01 -2.73 18.92
N SER A 88 11.93 -2.70 19.70
CA SER A 88 11.93 -2.45 21.14
C SER A 88 12.17 -3.75 21.94
N LEU A 89 12.59 -3.61 23.21
CA LEU A 89 12.77 -4.73 24.14
C LEU A 89 11.47 -5.56 24.27
N VAL A 90 11.63 -6.85 24.55
CA VAL A 90 10.51 -7.80 24.73
C VAL A 90 9.49 -7.24 25.75
N GLY A 91 8.22 -7.20 25.36
CA GLY A 91 7.12 -6.63 26.16
C GLY A 91 6.84 -5.14 25.91
N GLN A 92 7.77 -4.35 25.43
CA GLN A 92 7.54 -2.96 25.07
C GLN A 92 6.75 -2.82 23.75
N SER A 93 7.00 -3.69 22.78
CA SER A 93 6.31 -3.68 21.48
C SER A 93 4.80 -3.79 21.61
N GLU A 94 4.31 -4.65 22.52
CA GLU A 94 2.87 -4.80 22.78
C GLU A 94 2.25 -3.59 23.49
N GLN A 95 3.01 -2.97 24.39
CA GLN A 95 2.57 -1.72 25.04
C GLN A 95 2.57 -0.56 24.05
N ASN A 96 3.59 -0.48 23.21
CA ASN A 96 3.74 0.58 22.22
C ASN A 96 2.61 0.53 21.18
N ILE A 97 2.25 -0.65 20.65
CA ILE A 97 1.13 -0.74 19.71
C ILE A 97 -0.19 -0.34 20.37
N ARG A 98 -0.48 -0.82 21.60
CA ARG A 98 -1.68 -0.42 22.32
C ARG A 98 -1.74 1.09 22.58
N HIS A 99 -0.63 1.68 22.98
CA HIS A 99 -0.55 3.12 23.21
C HIS A 99 -0.70 3.92 21.90
N ALA A 100 -0.08 3.47 20.80
CA ALA A 100 -0.25 4.09 19.49
C ALA A 100 -1.73 4.09 19.04
N LEU A 101 -2.43 2.97 19.21
CA LEU A 101 -3.84 2.85 18.87
C LEU A 101 -4.73 3.72 19.77
N GLN A 102 -4.45 3.82 21.05
CA GLN A 102 -5.15 4.75 21.97
C GLN A 102 -4.95 6.22 21.56
N ILE A 103 -3.74 6.58 21.11
CA ILE A 103 -3.48 7.93 20.59
C ILE A 103 -4.27 8.16 19.30
N ALA A 104 -4.33 7.15 18.40
CA ALA A 104 -5.13 7.24 17.18
C ALA A 104 -6.61 7.47 17.51
N ASP A 105 -7.18 6.73 18.45
CA ASP A 105 -8.56 6.92 18.93
C ASP A 105 -8.80 8.34 19.48
N ALA A 106 -7.87 8.85 20.27
CA ALA A 106 -7.96 10.22 20.83
C ALA A 106 -7.81 11.31 19.76
N MET A 107 -7.22 10.98 18.59
CA MET A 107 -7.05 11.90 17.47
C MET A 107 -8.24 11.91 16.50
N ALA A 108 -9.18 10.98 16.66
CA ALA A 108 -10.35 10.90 15.79
C ALA A 108 -11.11 12.27 15.64
N PRO A 109 -11.67 12.57 14.46
CA PRO A 109 -11.61 11.79 13.23
C PRO A 109 -10.23 11.84 12.57
N ALA A 110 -9.69 10.70 12.13
CA ALA A 110 -8.33 10.60 11.57
C ALA A 110 -8.19 9.46 10.55
N ILE A 111 -7.18 9.55 9.71
CA ILE A 111 -6.67 8.41 8.91
C ILE A 111 -5.48 7.82 9.67
N LEU A 112 -5.47 6.51 9.89
CA LEU A 112 -4.31 5.78 10.40
C LEU A 112 -3.64 5.04 9.24
N PHE A 113 -2.50 5.52 8.81
CA PHE A 113 -1.72 4.92 7.74
C PHE A 113 -0.67 3.96 8.31
N CYS A 114 -0.79 2.68 7.98
CA CYS A 114 0.13 1.61 8.35
C CYS A 114 0.88 1.15 7.11
N ASP A 115 2.09 1.64 6.90
CA ASP A 115 2.87 1.29 5.70
C ASP A 115 3.59 -0.05 5.87
N GLU A 116 3.57 -0.85 4.80
CA GLU A 116 4.32 -2.10 4.67
C GLU A 116 4.18 -2.99 5.92
N ILE A 117 2.93 -3.31 6.26
CA ILE A 117 2.62 -4.07 7.48
C ILE A 117 3.36 -5.41 7.56
N GLU A 118 3.73 -6.02 6.42
CA GLU A 118 4.51 -7.26 6.35
C GLU A 118 5.94 -7.12 6.89
N LYS A 119 6.51 -5.89 6.92
CA LYS A 119 7.85 -5.67 7.48
C LYS A 119 7.92 -5.94 8.98
N GLY A 120 6.85 -5.66 9.69
CA GLY A 120 6.73 -6.03 11.09
C GLY A 120 6.76 -7.54 11.34
N LEU A 121 6.55 -8.36 10.30
CA LEU A 121 6.61 -9.82 10.35
C LEU A 121 7.99 -10.37 9.93
N ALA A 122 8.85 -9.58 9.32
CA ALA A 122 10.14 -10.02 8.79
C ALA A 122 11.11 -10.48 9.90
N GLY A 123 10.94 -10.00 11.14
CA GLY A 123 11.70 -10.47 12.31
C GLY A 123 11.29 -11.86 12.83
N ALA A 124 10.12 -12.37 12.44
CA ALA A 124 9.61 -13.64 12.93
C ALA A 124 10.24 -14.88 12.26
N GLY A 125 10.97 -14.71 11.15
CA GLY A 125 11.63 -15.80 10.39
C GLY A 125 13.11 -16.03 10.73
N GLY A 126 13.71 -15.20 11.57
CA GLY A 126 15.08 -15.38 12.06
C GLY A 126 15.13 -16.39 13.22
N SER A 127 16.16 -17.21 13.28
CA SER A 127 16.43 -18.38 14.10
C SER A 127 16.20 -18.31 15.63
N GLY A 128 15.29 -17.46 16.12
CA GLY A 128 14.93 -17.34 17.54
C GLY A 128 13.44 -17.52 17.77
N GLN A 129 13.03 -18.60 18.42
CA GLN A 129 11.65 -18.93 18.80
C GLN A 129 10.94 -17.83 19.66
N SER A 130 11.69 -16.85 20.18
CA SER A 130 11.15 -15.77 21.04
C SER A 130 10.48 -14.63 20.24
N ASP A 131 10.91 -14.34 19.00
CA ASP A 131 10.40 -13.18 18.25
C ASP A 131 9.08 -13.44 17.55
N SER A 132 8.80 -14.68 17.14
CA SER A 132 7.53 -15.05 16.47
C SER A 132 6.30 -14.82 17.36
N GLY A 133 6.43 -15.04 18.66
CA GLY A 133 5.35 -14.84 19.62
C GLY A 133 5.02 -13.35 19.86
N VAL A 134 6.01 -12.48 19.90
CA VAL A 134 5.83 -11.02 20.08
C VAL A 134 5.13 -10.44 18.85
N THR A 135 5.61 -10.78 17.68
CA THR A 135 5.03 -10.36 16.40
C THR A 135 3.55 -10.76 16.30
N ALA A 136 3.22 -12.01 16.57
CA ALA A 136 1.84 -12.49 16.55
C ALA A 136 0.94 -11.71 17.52
N ARG A 137 1.44 -11.34 18.71
CA ARG A 137 0.69 -10.54 19.69
C ARG A 137 0.50 -9.09 19.28
N VAL A 138 1.51 -8.45 18.68
CA VAL A 138 1.40 -7.08 18.15
C VAL A 138 0.33 -7.03 17.06
N PHE A 139 0.39 -7.95 16.11
CA PHE A 139 -0.62 -8.05 15.06
C PHE A 139 -2.00 -8.45 15.60
N GLY A 140 -2.07 -9.35 16.58
CA GLY A 140 -3.31 -9.68 17.29
C GLY A 140 -3.96 -8.46 17.92
N ASN A 141 -3.19 -7.59 18.57
CA ASN A 141 -3.68 -6.33 19.15
C ASN A 141 -4.25 -5.39 18.06
N LEU A 142 -3.53 -5.21 16.94
CA LEU A 142 -3.98 -4.39 15.81
C LEU A 142 -5.29 -4.93 15.22
N LEU A 143 -5.37 -6.23 14.98
CA LEU A 143 -6.54 -6.88 14.40
C LEU A 143 -7.75 -6.86 15.34
N THR A 144 -7.55 -7.03 16.64
CA THR A 144 -8.59 -6.91 17.66
C THR A 144 -9.11 -5.46 17.70
N TRP A 145 -8.21 -4.49 17.74
CA TRP A 145 -8.59 -3.10 17.73
C TRP A 145 -9.37 -2.72 16.45
N LEU A 146 -8.94 -3.19 15.25
CA LEU A 146 -9.66 -2.99 14.00
C LEU A 146 -11.11 -3.46 14.05
N ASN A 147 -11.38 -4.56 14.76
CA ASN A 147 -12.74 -5.07 14.92
C ASN A 147 -13.56 -4.27 15.92
N ASP A 148 -12.95 -3.88 17.04
CA ASP A 148 -13.65 -3.47 18.25
C ASP A 148 -13.68 -1.96 18.45
N HIS A 149 -12.77 -1.19 17.80
CA HIS A 149 -12.72 0.25 18.01
C HIS A 149 -14.02 0.93 17.57
N THR A 150 -14.43 1.92 18.36
CA THR A 150 -15.64 2.72 18.10
C THR A 150 -15.33 4.15 17.69
N SER A 151 -14.06 4.50 17.59
CA SER A 151 -13.58 5.82 17.16
C SER A 151 -13.76 6.03 15.66
N ASP A 152 -13.81 7.28 15.21
CA ASP A 152 -13.87 7.64 13.79
C ASP A 152 -12.45 7.69 13.20
N VAL A 153 -11.75 6.55 13.28
CA VAL A 153 -10.44 6.31 12.67
C VAL A 153 -10.60 5.38 11.50
N PHE A 154 -10.11 5.79 10.33
CA PHE A 154 -10.11 4.97 9.13
C PHE A 154 -8.69 4.48 8.83
N VAL A 155 -8.50 3.18 8.72
CA VAL A 155 -7.19 2.59 8.51
C VAL A 155 -6.90 2.43 7.02
N VAL A 156 -5.71 2.87 6.60
CA VAL A 156 -5.14 2.55 5.30
C VAL A 156 -3.88 1.73 5.56
N ALA A 157 -3.96 0.43 5.36
CA ALA A 157 -2.83 -0.47 5.50
C ALA A 157 -2.27 -0.82 4.12
N THR A 158 -0.93 -0.94 3.99
CA THR A 158 -0.29 -1.35 2.74
C THR A 158 0.51 -2.63 2.93
N CYS A 159 0.63 -3.39 1.84
CA CYS A 159 1.40 -4.62 1.80
C CYS A 159 2.01 -4.80 0.41
N ASN A 160 3.29 -5.16 0.35
CA ASN A 160 3.99 -5.49 -0.88
C ASN A 160 4.18 -7.00 -1.07
N ASP A 161 4.10 -7.77 0.02
CA ASP A 161 4.31 -9.21 0.01
C ASP A 161 3.26 -9.91 0.88
N ILE A 162 2.21 -10.38 0.23
CA ILE A 162 1.08 -11.04 0.90
C ILE A 162 1.47 -12.39 1.52
N SER A 163 2.51 -13.04 1.03
CA SER A 163 2.96 -14.34 1.54
C SER A 163 3.42 -14.27 2.99
N ARG A 164 3.80 -13.09 3.42
CA ARG A 164 4.24 -12.81 4.79
C ARG A 164 3.11 -12.44 5.74
N LEU A 165 1.92 -12.12 5.22
CA LEU A 165 0.79 -11.76 6.08
C LEU A 165 0.08 -13.00 6.60
N PRO A 166 -0.30 -13.04 7.89
CA PRO A 166 -1.19 -14.04 8.41
C PRO A 166 -2.52 -14.07 7.63
N PRO A 167 -3.11 -15.26 7.39
CA PRO A 167 -4.36 -15.39 6.63
C PRO A 167 -5.51 -14.55 7.19
N GLU A 168 -5.43 -14.20 8.46
CA GLU A 168 -6.39 -13.37 9.16
C GLU A 168 -6.52 -11.96 8.57
N PHE A 169 -5.47 -11.40 7.95
CA PHE A 169 -5.51 -10.08 7.32
C PHE A 169 -6.33 -10.06 6.04
N SER A 170 -6.40 -11.17 5.32
CA SER A 170 -7.15 -11.29 4.07
C SER A 170 -8.65 -11.58 4.27
N ARG A 171 -9.11 -11.77 5.53
CA ARG A 171 -10.53 -12.00 5.83
C ARG A 171 -11.32 -10.70 5.68
N ALA A 172 -12.39 -10.78 4.89
CA ALA A 172 -13.24 -9.65 4.50
C ALA A 172 -13.91 -8.89 5.68
N GLU A 173 -13.85 -9.42 6.90
CA GLU A 173 -14.54 -8.83 8.05
C GLU A 173 -13.73 -7.74 8.78
N ARG A 174 -12.44 -7.56 8.46
CA ARG A 174 -11.53 -6.64 9.18
C ARG A 174 -11.31 -5.33 8.47
N PHE A 175 -11.29 -5.37 7.14
CA PHE A 175 -11.25 -4.21 6.26
C PHE A 175 -12.54 -4.13 5.45
N ASP A 176 -12.97 -2.93 5.12
CA ASP A 176 -14.13 -2.70 4.25
C ASP A 176 -13.83 -3.08 2.80
N GLY A 177 -12.55 -3.17 2.44
CA GLY A 177 -12.06 -3.64 1.16
C GLY A 177 -10.58 -3.98 1.15
N VAL A 178 -10.23 -5.02 0.41
CA VAL A 178 -8.85 -5.37 0.06
C VAL A 178 -8.68 -5.04 -1.42
N PHE A 179 -7.84 -4.06 -1.72
CA PHE A 179 -7.64 -3.56 -3.07
C PHE A 179 -6.28 -4.00 -3.62
N PHE A 180 -6.28 -4.43 -4.86
CA PHE A 180 -5.04 -4.61 -5.60
C PHE A 180 -4.78 -3.38 -6.47
N VAL A 181 -3.62 -2.77 -6.25
CA VAL A 181 -3.09 -1.66 -7.04
C VAL A 181 -2.03 -2.24 -7.96
N ASP A 182 -2.35 -2.36 -9.24
CA ASP A 182 -1.42 -2.89 -10.25
C ASP A 182 -0.46 -1.81 -10.75
N LEU A 183 0.47 -2.20 -11.62
CA LEU A 183 1.27 -1.24 -12.39
C LEU A 183 0.35 -0.34 -13.20
N PRO A 184 0.67 0.96 -13.34
CA PRO A 184 -0.19 1.89 -14.06
C PRO A 184 -0.33 1.52 -15.55
N THR A 185 -1.53 1.69 -16.09
CA THR A 185 -1.79 1.59 -17.54
C THR A 185 -1.09 2.72 -18.28
N ARG A 186 -1.08 2.66 -19.61
CA ARG A 186 -0.48 3.73 -20.42
C ARG A 186 -1.14 5.09 -20.12
N GLU A 187 -2.46 5.12 -20.10
CA GLU A 187 -3.23 6.35 -19.84
C GLU A 187 -2.91 6.93 -18.45
N GLN A 188 -2.74 6.04 -17.47
CA GLN A 188 -2.36 6.44 -16.12
C GLN A 188 -0.92 6.96 -16.08
N ARG A 189 0.02 6.31 -16.79
CA ARG A 189 1.39 6.81 -16.90
C ARG A 189 1.44 8.17 -17.58
N ASP A 190 0.66 8.37 -18.64
CA ASP A 190 0.55 9.67 -19.30
C ASP A 190 0.10 10.77 -18.33
N ALA A 191 -0.91 10.50 -17.50
CA ALA A 191 -1.35 11.42 -16.46
C ALA A 191 -0.26 11.65 -15.38
N ILE A 192 0.46 10.61 -14.97
CA ILE A 192 1.55 10.71 -13.99
C ILE A 192 2.71 11.54 -14.55
N TRP A 193 3.06 11.38 -15.83
CA TRP A 193 4.06 12.23 -16.50
C TRP A 193 3.67 13.69 -16.47
N GLN A 194 2.42 14.02 -16.79
CA GLN A 194 1.94 15.41 -16.76
C GLN A 194 2.08 16.03 -15.37
N ILE A 195 1.75 15.27 -14.31
CA ILE A 195 1.90 15.71 -12.93
C ILE A 195 3.35 16.06 -12.64
N TYR A 196 4.30 15.17 -12.96
CA TYR A 196 5.69 15.37 -12.57
C TYR A 196 6.46 16.30 -13.52
N ILE A 197 6.10 16.39 -14.78
CA ILE A 197 6.60 17.43 -15.71
C ILE A 197 6.23 18.82 -15.15
N SER A 198 4.99 18.99 -14.69
CA SER A 198 4.55 20.25 -14.06
C SER A 198 5.19 20.47 -12.69
N GLU A 199 5.33 19.42 -11.84
CA GLU A 199 5.95 19.54 -10.50
C GLU A 199 7.42 20.00 -10.58
N PHE A 200 8.15 19.52 -11.58
CA PHE A 200 9.59 19.79 -11.74
C PHE A 200 9.90 20.85 -12.79
N ASP A 201 8.89 21.56 -13.31
CA ASP A 201 9.01 22.65 -14.31
C ASP A 201 9.81 22.22 -15.56
N LEU A 202 9.50 21.03 -16.07
CA LEU A 202 10.13 20.47 -17.25
C LEU A 202 9.40 20.88 -18.54
N ASP A 203 10.11 20.90 -19.66
CA ASP A 203 9.51 21.11 -20.97
C ASP A 203 8.54 19.95 -21.30
N ALA A 204 7.27 20.30 -21.55
CA ALA A 204 6.21 19.34 -21.84
C ALA A 204 6.33 18.69 -23.24
N GLU A 205 7.04 19.34 -24.17
CA GLU A 205 7.18 18.87 -25.56
C GLU A 205 8.37 17.92 -25.75
N GLN A 206 9.21 17.71 -24.72
CA GLN A 206 10.35 16.82 -24.82
C GLN A 206 9.94 15.35 -24.98
N GLU A 207 10.78 14.60 -25.69
CA GLU A 207 10.58 13.17 -25.91
C GLU A 207 10.64 12.40 -24.59
N ARG A 208 9.62 11.57 -24.34
CA ARG A 208 9.57 10.68 -23.19
C ARG A 208 10.32 9.38 -23.48
N PRO A 209 10.94 8.76 -22.46
CA PRO A 209 11.55 7.45 -22.61
C PRO A 209 10.48 6.37 -22.83
N ASP A 210 10.93 5.18 -23.25
CA ASP A 210 10.09 3.98 -23.16
C ASP A 210 9.84 3.67 -21.68
N ASP A 211 8.59 3.84 -21.28
CA ASP A 211 8.12 3.70 -19.89
C ASP A 211 7.27 2.44 -19.68
N GLU A 212 7.34 1.47 -20.59
CA GLU A 212 6.53 0.26 -20.46
C GLU A 212 6.79 -0.42 -19.10
N HIS A 213 5.71 -0.65 -18.36
CA HIS A 213 5.72 -1.21 -17.00
C HIS A 213 6.36 -0.33 -15.91
N TRP A 214 6.64 0.94 -16.17
CA TRP A 214 7.12 1.83 -15.12
C TRP A 214 6.03 2.13 -14.09
N THR A 215 6.46 2.27 -12.84
CA THR A 215 5.64 2.73 -11.72
C THR A 215 5.63 4.26 -11.64
N GLY A 216 4.70 4.82 -10.86
CA GLY A 216 4.69 6.26 -10.60
C GLY A 216 5.94 6.78 -9.91
N ALA A 217 6.58 5.95 -9.08
CA ALA A 217 7.84 6.31 -8.41
C ALA A 217 9.01 6.43 -9.40
N GLU A 218 9.06 5.58 -10.41
CA GLU A 218 10.10 5.61 -11.45
C GLU A 218 9.93 6.81 -12.37
N ILE A 219 8.69 7.12 -12.76
CA ILE A 219 8.38 8.34 -13.53
C ILE A 219 8.80 9.58 -12.75
N ARG A 220 8.44 9.65 -11.45
CA ARG A 220 8.85 10.74 -10.59
C ARG A 220 10.37 10.85 -10.46
N ALA A 221 11.06 9.73 -10.28
CA ALA A 221 12.51 9.71 -10.16
C ALA A 221 13.19 10.18 -11.45
N CYS A 222 12.70 9.78 -12.62
CA CYS A 222 13.19 10.22 -13.92
C CYS A 222 12.99 11.72 -14.11
N SER A 223 11.79 12.24 -13.85
CA SER A 223 11.49 13.67 -13.94
C SER A 223 12.37 14.50 -13.00
N ARG A 224 12.53 14.04 -11.75
CA ARG A 224 13.41 14.69 -10.78
C ARG A 224 14.87 14.69 -11.20
N LEU A 225 15.37 13.58 -11.78
CA LEU A 225 16.74 13.51 -12.28
C LEU A 225 16.96 14.40 -13.49
N SER A 226 15.99 14.48 -14.39
CA SER A 226 16.03 15.40 -15.54
C SER A 226 16.20 16.84 -15.06
N ALA A 227 15.38 17.29 -14.12
CA ALA A 227 15.48 18.63 -13.53
C ALA A 227 16.80 18.85 -12.75
N LEU A 228 17.22 17.85 -11.96
CA LEU A 228 18.42 17.94 -11.12
C LEU A 228 19.71 18.05 -11.94
N LEU A 229 19.78 17.29 -13.03
CA LEU A 229 20.99 17.17 -13.86
C LEU A 229 20.95 18.09 -15.09
N ASP A 230 19.83 18.79 -15.30
CA ASP A 230 19.59 19.63 -16.49
C ASP A 230 19.81 18.84 -17.78
N VAL A 231 19.17 17.67 -17.88
CA VAL A 231 19.26 16.77 -19.05
C VAL A 231 17.86 16.35 -19.53
N PRO A 232 17.71 15.98 -20.82
CA PRO A 232 16.44 15.48 -21.33
C PRO A 232 15.95 14.22 -20.58
N LEU A 233 14.62 14.00 -20.56
CA LEU A 233 14.01 12.82 -19.92
C LEU A 233 14.57 11.49 -20.43
N ALA A 234 14.82 11.40 -21.76
CA ALA A 234 15.42 10.20 -22.37
C ALA A 234 16.81 9.89 -21.80
N GLN A 235 17.61 10.93 -21.52
CA GLN A 235 18.93 10.75 -20.90
C GLN A 235 18.81 10.44 -19.40
N ALA A 236 17.92 11.10 -18.67
CA ALA A 236 17.68 10.82 -17.25
C ALA A 236 17.22 9.38 -17.04
N ALA A 237 16.40 8.84 -17.95
CA ALA A 237 15.87 7.48 -17.91
C ALA A 237 16.95 6.40 -17.90
N THR A 238 18.14 6.65 -18.45
CA THR A 238 19.27 5.70 -18.41
C THR A 238 19.74 5.37 -16.98
N ASN A 239 19.35 6.19 -16.01
CA ASN A 239 19.65 6.00 -14.59
C ASN A 239 18.50 5.37 -13.81
N ILE A 240 17.41 4.98 -14.46
CA ILE A 240 16.25 4.36 -13.85
C ILE A 240 16.26 2.85 -14.11
N VAL A 241 16.17 2.06 -13.06
CA VAL A 241 16.04 0.61 -13.15
C VAL A 241 14.61 0.23 -12.77
N PRO A 242 13.77 -0.21 -13.74
CA PRO A 242 12.37 -0.50 -13.47
C PRO A 242 12.17 -1.68 -12.49
N VAL A 243 11.28 -1.53 -11.52
CA VAL A 243 10.89 -2.59 -10.58
C VAL A 243 10.34 -3.80 -11.35
N ALA A 244 9.59 -3.56 -12.40
CA ALA A 244 9.05 -4.63 -13.25
C ALA A 244 10.14 -5.51 -13.88
N SER A 245 11.34 -4.97 -14.14
CA SER A 245 12.47 -5.73 -14.65
C SER A 245 13.22 -6.50 -13.55
N THR A 246 13.34 -5.91 -12.37
CA THR A 246 14.09 -6.50 -11.23
C THR A 246 13.26 -7.49 -10.42
N SER A 247 11.93 -7.35 -10.43
CA SER A 247 10.99 -8.09 -9.57
C SER A 247 9.79 -8.66 -10.34
N ALA A 248 9.96 -8.99 -11.63
CA ALA A 248 8.89 -9.48 -12.50
C ALA A 248 8.14 -10.70 -11.93
N GLU A 249 8.85 -11.64 -11.31
CA GLU A 249 8.25 -12.82 -10.69
C GLU A 249 7.35 -12.43 -9.52
N SER A 250 7.83 -11.59 -8.62
CA SER A 250 7.06 -11.13 -7.46
C SER A 250 5.80 -10.35 -7.88
N VAL A 251 5.89 -9.52 -8.91
CA VAL A 251 4.72 -8.81 -9.47
C VAL A 251 3.68 -9.80 -10.01
N ASN A 252 4.12 -10.83 -10.74
CA ASN A 252 3.22 -11.85 -11.29
C ASN A 252 2.62 -12.74 -10.20
N GLU A 253 3.35 -13.07 -9.16
CA GLU A 253 2.84 -13.78 -7.98
C GLU A 253 1.76 -12.98 -7.27
N LEU A 254 2.00 -11.67 -7.04
CA LEU A 254 1.01 -10.77 -6.45
C LEU A 254 -0.26 -10.69 -7.31
N ARG A 255 -0.15 -10.53 -8.62
CA ARG A 255 -1.29 -10.51 -9.56
C ARG A 255 -2.07 -11.81 -9.51
N THR A 256 -1.37 -12.93 -9.50
CA THR A 256 -1.98 -14.27 -9.44
C THR A 256 -2.74 -14.46 -8.13
N TRP A 257 -2.13 -14.05 -7.02
CA TRP A 257 -2.77 -14.13 -5.72
C TRP A 257 -3.99 -13.20 -5.61
N ALA A 258 -3.88 -11.96 -6.08
CA ALA A 258 -4.93 -10.94 -6.00
C ALA A 258 -6.13 -11.25 -6.90
N SER A 259 -5.90 -11.98 -8.01
CA SER A 259 -6.94 -12.32 -8.98
C SER A 259 -8.06 -13.14 -8.35
N GLY A 260 -9.28 -12.61 -8.38
CA GLY A 260 -10.47 -13.22 -7.77
C GLY A 260 -10.57 -13.06 -6.25
N ARG A 261 -9.59 -12.39 -5.60
CA ARG A 261 -9.57 -12.19 -4.14
C ARG A 261 -9.61 -10.72 -3.72
N CYS A 262 -9.09 -9.83 -4.54
CA CYS A 262 -9.04 -8.40 -4.27
C CYS A 262 -10.00 -7.62 -5.16
N LEU A 263 -10.39 -6.44 -4.72
CA LEU A 263 -11.03 -5.44 -5.56
C LEU A 263 -9.97 -4.76 -6.44
N SER A 264 -10.34 -4.34 -7.64
CA SER A 264 -9.46 -3.48 -8.44
C SER A 264 -9.44 -2.06 -7.89
N ALA A 265 -8.26 -1.47 -7.82
CA ALA A 265 -8.11 -0.07 -7.40
C ALA A 265 -8.56 0.92 -8.49
N ASP A 266 -8.56 0.50 -9.76
CA ASP A 266 -8.84 1.37 -10.90
C ASP A 266 -10.29 1.25 -11.39
N GLU A 267 -10.79 0.02 -11.56
CA GLU A 267 -12.12 -0.26 -12.09
C GLU A 267 -13.04 -0.87 -11.03
N PRO A 268 -14.34 -0.58 -11.04
CA PRO A 268 -15.28 -1.23 -10.13
C PRO A 268 -15.33 -2.75 -10.29
N GLY A 269 -15.18 -3.47 -9.19
CA GLY A 269 -15.32 -4.92 -9.15
C GLY A 269 -14.08 -5.67 -8.71
N ILE A 270 -14.13 -6.99 -8.89
CA ILE A 270 -13.05 -7.90 -8.49
C ILE A 270 -11.92 -7.84 -9.51
N PHE A 271 -10.69 -7.68 -9.01
CA PHE A 271 -9.50 -7.72 -9.85
C PHE A 271 -9.34 -9.09 -10.52
N LYS A 272 -9.09 -9.07 -11.81
CA LYS A 272 -8.79 -10.25 -12.63
C LYS A 272 -7.47 -10.03 -13.36
N SER A 273 -6.48 -10.85 -13.06
CA SER A 273 -5.21 -10.82 -13.77
C SER A 273 -5.43 -11.15 -15.25
N ARG A 274 -4.92 -10.29 -16.13
CA ARG A 274 -4.92 -10.52 -17.60
C ARG A 274 -3.80 -11.45 -18.03
N THR A 275 -3.17 -12.19 -17.13
CA THR A 275 -2.10 -13.13 -17.48
C THR A 275 -2.65 -14.16 -18.45
N THR A 276 -2.26 -14.05 -19.70
CA THR A 276 -2.52 -15.04 -20.74
C THR A 276 -2.01 -16.38 -20.24
N GLY A 277 -2.93 -17.29 -19.94
CA GLY A 277 -2.62 -18.61 -19.41
C GLY A 277 -1.71 -19.38 -20.36
N ARG A 278 -0.42 -19.36 -20.12
CA ARG A 278 0.44 -20.48 -20.50
C ARG A 278 0.05 -21.65 -19.60
N ARG A 279 -1.04 -22.38 -19.97
CA ARG A 279 -1.33 -23.70 -19.45
C ARG A 279 -0.03 -24.51 -19.56
N ARG A 280 0.63 -24.76 -18.44
CA ARG A 280 1.62 -25.83 -18.36
C ARG A 280 0.88 -27.10 -18.81
N ARG A 281 1.05 -27.50 -20.09
CA ARG A 281 0.73 -28.83 -20.54
C ARG A 281 1.52 -29.77 -19.64
N ARG A 282 0.85 -30.43 -18.69
CA ARG A 282 1.36 -31.60 -18.03
C ARG A 282 1.74 -32.56 -19.16
N ARG A 283 3.03 -32.77 -19.38
CA ARG A 283 3.52 -33.86 -20.18
C ARG A 283 3.00 -35.15 -19.51
N ALA A 284 2.01 -35.76 -20.12
CA ALA A 284 1.64 -37.10 -19.82
C ALA A 284 2.88 -37.98 -20.16
N VAL A 285 3.52 -38.48 -19.15
CA VAL A 285 4.53 -39.56 -19.31
C VAL A 285 3.72 -40.77 -19.70
N HIS A 286 3.69 -41.09 -21.01
CA HIS A 286 3.26 -42.35 -21.48
C HIS A 286 4.33 -43.37 -21.03
N GLY A 287 4.08 -44.04 -19.93
CA GLY A 287 4.72 -45.29 -19.59
C GLY A 287 4.31 -46.35 -20.60
N ASN A 288 5.26 -46.85 -21.36
CA ASN A 288 5.09 -47.94 -22.27
C ASN A 288 4.94 -49.26 -21.45
N PRO A 289 3.80 -49.97 -21.49
CA PRO A 289 3.69 -51.25 -20.81
C PRO A 289 4.03 -52.34 -21.80
N LEU A 290 5.30 -52.63 -21.95
CA LEU A 290 5.80 -53.90 -22.54
C LEU A 290 7.32 -53.99 -22.27
N ASN A 291 7.66 -54.75 -21.22
CA ASN A 291 8.68 -55.78 -21.24
C ASN A 291 8.83 -56.39 -19.86
N ASN A 292 8.35 -57.65 -19.79
CA ASN A 292 8.70 -58.78 -18.91
C ASN A 292 8.85 -58.56 -17.42
#